data_b0f9778d470ecd97156bdf990cde41f7
#
_entry.id   b0f9778d470ecd97156bdf990cde41f7
#
_cell.length_a   1.000
_cell.length_b   1.000
_cell.length_c   1.000
_cell.angle_alpha   90.00
_cell.angle_beta   90.00
_cell.angle_gamma   90.00
#
_symmetry.space_group_name_H-M   'P 1'
#
loop_
_entity.id
_entity.type
_entity.pdbx_description
1 polymer ?
#
loop_
_entity_poly.entity_id
_entity_poly.type
_entity_poly.pdbx_seq_one_letter_code
_entity_poly.pdbx_strand_id
1 'polypeptide(L)'
;MIRAKKGNEEMFHADPSKSESQDAAFKIYDLTAAISEKTVVFPGDPEYQIQKVCSLEEGHTFNLCHMHFGNHTGTHVDFPAHVLKDAKTSSDYSIDHLMGSGLIIQVPDSEKSVTRQFVSEQPILKNDIVFFKTANSMLSKQDKFTEKYVYIELDAAEELLKKGVKIVGIDYISVDRYDAEDLLVHKSLLSNEVLIVEGLELNNAPIGRCEIYIMPLNIPKMDGLPARVVAKL
;
A
#
# COMPACT_ATOMS: atom_id res chain seq x y z
N MET A 1 -7.68 -40.28 -49.11
CA MET A 1 -6.20 -40.17 -49.20
C MET A 1 -5.81 -38.72 -49.21
N ILE A 2 -5.41 -38.15 -48.08
CA ILE A 2 -4.94 -36.77 -47.99
C ILE A 2 -3.50 -36.85 -47.53
N ARG A 3 -2.58 -36.39 -48.40
CA ARG A 3 -1.12 -36.37 -48.12
C ARG A 3 -0.77 -35.31 -47.08
N ALA A 4 -0.13 -35.69 -46.01
CA ALA A 4 0.49 -34.79 -45.05
C ALA A 4 1.74 -34.12 -45.66
N LYS A 5 1.82 -32.80 -45.60
CA LYS A 5 3.05 -32.03 -45.89
C LYS A 5 3.90 -32.01 -44.62
N LYS A 6 5.15 -32.47 -44.75
CA LYS A 6 6.21 -32.27 -43.75
C LYS A 6 6.56 -30.78 -43.68
N GLY A 7 6.35 -30.14 -42.53
CA GLY A 7 6.90 -28.82 -42.25
C GLY A 7 8.34 -28.98 -41.74
N ASN A 8 9.26 -28.13 -42.23
CA ASN A 8 10.62 -28.00 -41.77
C ASN A 8 10.61 -27.43 -40.36
N GLU A 9 11.19 -28.17 -39.43
CA GLU A 9 11.60 -27.62 -38.14
C GLU A 9 12.91 -26.85 -38.30
N GLU A 10 12.83 -25.53 -38.36
CA GLU A 10 14.00 -24.68 -38.13
C GLU A 10 14.35 -24.68 -36.66
N MET A 11 15.40 -25.40 -36.30
CA MET A 11 16.02 -25.31 -34.98
C MET A 11 16.69 -23.94 -34.85
N PHE A 12 16.09 -23.10 -33.97
CA PHE A 12 16.77 -21.89 -33.50
C PHE A 12 17.97 -22.30 -32.63
N HIS A 13 19.15 -22.26 -33.19
CA HIS A 13 20.40 -22.30 -32.43
C HIS A 13 20.61 -20.91 -31.82
N ALA A 14 20.50 -20.78 -30.50
CA ALA A 14 20.93 -19.60 -29.78
C ALA A 14 22.44 -19.44 -29.89
N ASP A 15 22.88 -18.28 -30.34
CA ASP A 15 24.29 -17.91 -30.41
C ASP A 15 24.84 -17.68 -28.98
N PRO A 16 25.85 -18.46 -28.50
CA PRO A 16 26.37 -18.32 -27.14
C PRO A 16 27.27 -17.10 -26.94
N SER A 17 27.47 -16.25 -27.96
CA SER A 17 28.32 -15.05 -27.88
C SER A 17 27.56 -13.76 -27.58
N LYS A 18 26.23 -13.78 -27.37
CA LYS A 18 25.50 -12.61 -26.92
C LYS A 18 25.76 -12.41 -25.42
N SER A 19 26.58 -11.41 -25.17
CA SER A 19 26.90 -10.81 -23.88
C SER A 19 25.72 -10.91 -22.89
N GLU A 20 25.98 -11.52 -21.76
CA GLU A 20 25.19 -11.29 -20.53
C GLU A 20 25.15 -9.79 -20.32
N SER A 21 24.01 -9.18 -20.62
CA SER A 21 23.68 -7.88 -20.05
C SER A 21 23.72 -8.09 -18.54
N GLN A 22 24.62 -7.42 -17.85
CA GLN A 22 24.56 -7.24 -16.41
C GLN A 22 23.30 -6.40 -16.13
N ASP A 23 22.14 -7.03 -16.21
CA ASP A 23 20.94 -6.51 -15.61
C ASP A 23 21.23 -6.47 -14.12
N ALA A 24 21.49 -5.28 -13.59
CA ALA A 24 21.59 -5.06 -12.15
C ALA A 24 20.29 -5.61 -11.57
N ALA A 25 20.39 -6.76 -10.89
CA ALA A 25 19.24 -7.46 -10.35
C ALA A 25 18.57 -6.52 -9.33
N PHE A 26 17.47 -5.87 -9.72
CA PHE A 26 16.68 -5.06 -8.81
C PHE A 26 16.05 -5.97 -7.74
N LYS A 27 15.94 -5.46 -6.53
CA LYS A 27 15.32 -6.16 -5.42
C LYS A 27 13.94 -5.58 -5.13
N ILE A 28 12.93 -6.46 -5.09
CA ILE A 28 11.56 -6.07 -4.74
C ILE A 28 11.28 -6.46 -3.30
N TYR A 29 10.69 -5.51 -2.57
CA TYR A 29 10.21 -5.68 -1.21
C TYR A 29 8.69 -5.54 -1.22
N ASP A 30 8.00 -6.54 -0.70
CA ASP A 30 6.56 -6.50 -0.49
C ASP A 30 6.28 -5.74 0.81
N LEU A 31 5.51 -4.66 0.70
CA LEU A 31 5.14 -3.79 1.81
C LEU A 31 3.66 -3.96 2.19
N THR A 32 3.07 -5.10 1.81
CA THR A 32 1.63 -5.35 1.95
C THR A 32 1.36 -6.31 3.09
N ALA A 33 0.52 -5.92 4.03
CA ALA A 33 -0.02 -6.82 5.05
C ALA A 33 -0.95 -7.88 4.42
N ALA A 34 -0.83 -9.11 4.86
CA ALA A 34 -1.73 -10.18 4.42
C ALA A 34 -3.13 -9.96 5.00
N ILE A 35 -4.17 -10.03 4.16
CA ILE A 35 -5.57 -10.03 4.61
C ILE A 35 -5.98 -11.45 4.99
N SER A 36 -6.45 -11.62 6.23
CA SER A 36 -6.89 -12.89 6.80
C SER A 36 -7.92 -12.65 7.91
N GLU A 37 -8.43 -13.72 8.49
CA GLU A 37 -9.30 -13.68 9.69
C GLU A 37 -8.62 -13.01 10.92
N LYS A 38 -7.30 -12.83 10.86
CA LYS A 38 -6.50 -12.16 11.90
C LYS A 38 -6.19 -10.70 11.58
N THR A 39 -6.66 -10.21 10.45
CA THR A 39 -6.41 -8.82 10.06
C THR A 39 -7.10 -7.89 11.03
N VAL A 40 -6.31 -7.03 11.66
CA VAL A 40 -6.85 -6.00 12.55
C VAL A 40 -7.52 -4.94 11.70
N VAL A 41 -8.76 -4.60 12.06
CA VAL A 41 -9.54 -3.52 11.45
C VAL A 41 -9.82 -2.44 12.51
N PHE A 42 -10.17 -1.25 12.06
CA PHE A 42 -10.59 -0.18 12.98
C PHE A 42 -11.89 -0.61 13.70
N PRO A 43 -12.06 -0.28 14.99
CA PRO A 43 -13.26 -0.65 15.75
C PRO A 43 -14.55 -0.19 15.08
N GLY A 44 -15.40 -1.14 14.73
CA GLY A 44 -16.68 -0.90 14.02
C GLY A 44 -16.64 -1.19 12.53
N ASP A 45 -15.46 -1.37 11.94
CA ASP A 45 -15.33 -1.75 10.54
C ASP A 45 -15.66 -3.23 10.30
N PRO A 46 -16.08 -3.58 9.07
CA PRO A 46 -16.34 -4.96 8.69
C PRO A 46 -15.06 -5.83 8.77
N GLU A 47 -15.15 -6.93 9.52
CA GLU A 47 -14.09 -7.93 9.58
C GLU A 47 -14.00 -8.74 8.28
N TYR A 48 -12.80 -9.30 8.00
CA TYR A 48 -12.62 -10.23 6.89
C TYR A 48 -13.37 -11.52 7.15
N GLN A 49 -14.15 -11.94 6.17
CA GLN A 49 -14.87 -13.21 6.17
C GLN A 49 -14.66 -13.94 4.84
N ILE A 50 -14.48 -15.24 4.91
CA ILE A 50 -14.39 -16.12 3.74
C ILE A 50 -15.43 -17.23 3.83
N GLN A 51 -16.19 -17.42 2.76
CA GLN A 51 -17.17 -18.49 2.62
C GLN A 51 -16.81 -19.34 1.42
N LYS A 52 -16.58 -20.64 1.65
CA LYS A 52 -16.45 -21.60 0.55
C LYS A 52 -17.77 -21.75 -0.17
N VAL A 53 -17.77 -21.59 -1.49
CA VAL A 53 -18.92 -21.80 -2.38
C VAL A 53 -18.81 -23.15 -3.05
N CYS A 54 -17.60 -23.52 -3.51
CA CYS A 54 -17.28 -24.82 -4.11
C CYS A 54 -15.91 -25.29 -3.60
N SER A 55 -15.73 -26.60 -3.42
CA SER A 55 -14.47 -27.21 -2.97
C SER A 55 -14.20 -28.53 -3.67
N LEU A 56 -12.97 -28.72 -4.14
CA LEU A 56 -12.49 -30.01 -4.68
C LEU A 56 -12.59 -31.12 -3.64
N GLU A 57 -12.37 -30.79 -2.36
CA GLU A 57 -12.50 -31.73 -1.24
C GLU A 57 -13.93 -32.25 -1.07
N GLU A 58 -14.92 -31.48 -1.48
CA GLU A 58 -16.36 -31.81 -1.46
C GLU A 58 -16.86 -32.40 -2.78
N GLY A 59 -15.94 -32.71 -3.72
CA GLY A 59 -16.25 -33.34 -5.00
C GLY A 59 -16.68 -32.38 -6.12
N HIS A 60 -16.53 -31.07 -5.92
CA HIS A 60 -16.72 -30.11 -7.00
C HIS A 60 -15.54 -30.14 -7.98
N THR A 61 -15.73 -29.57 -9.18
CA THR A 61 -14.69 -29.53 -10.22
C THR A 61 -13.67 -28.40 -10.04
N PHE A 62 -13.92 -27.45 -9.12
CA PHE A 62 -13.07 -26.29 -8.84
C PHE A 62 -13.29 -25.77 -7.41
N ASN A 63 -12.37 -24.93 -6.94
CA ASN A 63 -12.52 -24.17 -5.70
C ASN A 63 -13.02 -22.77 -5.99
N LEU A 64 -14.03 -22.31 -5.23
CA LEU A 64 -14.56 -20.95 -5.29
C LEU A 64 -14.89 -20.49 -3.88
N CYS A 65 -14.49 -19.26 -3.56
CA CYS A 65 -14.82 -18.62 -2.29
C CYS A 65 -15.49 -17.26 -2.55
N HIS A 66 -16.38 -16.88 -1.66
CA HIS A 66 -16.87 -15.52 -1.51
C HIS A 66 -16.04 -14.87 -0.38
N MET A 67 -15.49 -13.68 -0.64
CA MET A 67 -14.76 -12.87 0.34
C MET A 67 -15.56 -11.63 0.65
N HIS A 68 -15.62 -11.28 1.93
CA HIS A 68 -16.26 -10.08 2.43
C HIS A 68 -15.31 -9.35 3.37
N PHE A 69 -15.07 -8.06 3.15
CA PHE A 69 -14.25 -7.17 3.97
C PHE A 69 -14.53 -5.71 3.62
N GLY A 70 -14.14 -4.79 4.50
CA GLY A 70 -14.23 -3.35 4.25
C GLY A 70 -13.22 -2.88 3.20
N ASN A 71 -13.53 -1.80 2.52
CA ASN A 71 -12.63 -1.18 1.53
C ASN A 71 -11.37 -0.56 2.14
N HIS A 72 -11.33 -0.34 3.46
CA HIS A 72 -10.17 0.09 4.24
C HIS A 72 -9.51 -1.05 5.03
N THR A 73 -9.62 -2.30 4.56
CA THR A 73 -9.05 -3.47 5.23
C THR A 73 -7.62 -3.74 4.80
N GLY A 74 -6.72 -3.96 5.76
CA GLY A 74 -5.32 -4.29 5.53
C GLY A 74 -4.53 -3.12 4.94
N THR A 75 -3.57 -3.40 4.04
CA THR A 75 -2.90 -2.32 3.31
C THR A 75 -3.83 -1.77 2.25
N HIS A 76 -4.14 -0.49 2.33
CA HIS A 76 -5.08 0.18 1.45
C HIS A 76 -4.65 1.61 1.14
N VAL A 77 -5.29 2.22 0.15
CA VAL A 77 -5.13 3.64 -0.20
C VAL A 77 -6.44 4.38 -0.03
N ASP A 78 -6.37 5.57 0.59
CA ASP A 78 -7.50 6.48 0.76
C ASP A 78 -7.49 7.56 -0.30
N PHE A 79 -8.67 7.83 -0.84
CA PHE A 79 -8.94 8.91 -1.77
C PHE A 79 -9.72 10.03 -1.07
N PRO A 80 -9.73 11.26 -1.61
CA PRO A 80 -10.39 12.40 -0.96
C PRO A 80 -11.83 12.17 -0.52
N ALA A 81 -12.59 11.35 -1.27
CA ALA A 81 -13.99 11.01 -0.94
C ALA A 81 -14.15 10.28 0.41
N HIS A 82 -13.07 9.75 1.00
CA HIS A 82 -13.10 9.10 2.31
C HIS A 82 -13.57 10.04 3.43
N VAL A 83 -13.12 11.29 3.40
CA VAL A 83 -13.43 12.27 4.46
C VAL A 83 -14.04 13.58 3.93
N LEU A 84 -14.16 13.72 2.61
CA LEU A 84 -14.65 14.95 1.97
C LEU A 84 -15.86 14.62 1.08
N LYS A 85 -16.96 15.32 1.32
CA LYS A 85 -18.17 15.17 0.52
C LYS A 85 -17.92 15.64 -0.93
N ASP A 86 -18.46 14.91 -1.90
CA ASP A 86 -18.41 15.22 -3.33
C ASP A 86 -16.98 15.40 -3.89
N ALA A 87 -15.98 14.74 -3.24
CA ALA A 87 -14.59 14.82 -3.60
C ALA A 87 -14.16 13.69 -4.56
N LYS A 88 -12.90 13.70 -4.99
CA LYS A 88 -12.30 12.72 -5.88
C LYS A 88 -12.29 11.31 -5.29
N THR A 89 -12.51 10.32 -6.13
CA THR A 89 -12.58 8.89 -5.85
C THR A 89 -11.44 8.14 -6.56
N SER A 90 -11.38 6.83 -6.41
CA SER A 90 -10.44 5.96 -7.14
C SER A 90 -10.44 6.16 -8.66
N SER A 91 -11.58 6.57 -9.24
CA SER A 91 -11.71 6.81 -10.67
C SER A 91 -10.99 8.07 -11.19
N ASP A 92 -10.61 8.96 -10.29
CA ASP A 92 -10.04 10.27 -10.64
C ASP A 92 -8.51 10.27 -10.64
N TYR A 93 -7.89 9.14 -10.27
CA TYR A 93 -6.44 8.97 -10.20
C TYR A 93 -5.95 7.92 -11.18
N SER A 94 -4.97 8.29 -12.01
CA SER A 94 -4.29 7.35 -12.89
C SER A 94 -3.29 6.49 -12.11
N ILE A 95 -2.96 5.33 -12.66
CA ILE A 95 -1.95 4.45 -12.06
C ILE A 95 -0.58 5.14 -11.92
N ASP A 96 -0.22 6.06 -12.81
CA ASP A 96 1.02 6.84 -12.74
C ASP A 96 1.10 7.73 -11.50
N HIS A 97 -0.06 8.16 -10.96
CA HIS A 97 -0.10 8.89 -9.71
C HIS A 97 0.30 8.02 -8.52
N LEU A 98 0.02 6.72 -8.60
CA LEU A 98 0.20 5.74 -7.54
C LEU A 98 1.59 5.07 -7.56
N MET A 99 2.52 5.56 -8.37
CA MET A 99 3.87 5.03 -8.43
C MET A 99 4.92 6.13 -8.64
N GLY A 100 6.16 5.86 -8.24
CA GLY A 100 7.29 6.77 -8.48
C GLY A 100 8.34 6.78 -7.39
N SER A 101 9.12 7.88 -7.34
CA SER A 101 10.17 8.08 -6.34
C SER A 101 9.57 8.04 -4.94
N GLY A 102 10.13 7.17 -4.10
CA GLY A 102 9.73 6.97 -2.73
C GLY A 102 10.86 7.20 -1.73
N LEU A 103 10.47 7.51 -0.52
CA LEU A 103 11.36 7.63 0.63
C LEU A 103 10.71 6.90 1.82
N ILE A 104 11.34 5.80 2.27
CA ILE A 104 10.92 5.10 3.48
C ILE A 104 11.79 5.60 4.63
N ILE A 105 11.17 6.16 5.65
CA ILE A 105 11.81 6.84 6.77
C ILE A 105 11.57 6.04 8.04
N GLN A 106 12.67 5.68 8.74
CA GLN A 106 12.57 5.08 10.08
C GLN A 106 12.30 6.19 11.11
N VAL A 107 11.13 6.14 11.73
CA VAL A 107 10.82 6.93 12.92
C VAL A 107 11.45 6.23 14.14
N PRO A 108 12.15 6.94 15.04
CA PRO A 108 12.70 6.31 16.23
C PRO A 108 11.63 5.62 17.09
N ASP A 109 11.91 4.43 17.61
CA ASP A 109 10.94 3.63 18.38
C ASP A 109 10.47 4.32 19.69
N SER A 110 11.21 5.32 20.16
CA SER A 110 10.83 6.14 21.33
C SER A 110 9.73 7.15 21.02
N GLU A 111 9.54 7.49 19.76
CA GLU A 111 8.58 8.49 19.34
C GLU A 111 7.15 7.92 19.39
N LYS A 112 6.23 8.77 19.84
CA LYS A 112 4.80 8.43 19.90
C LYS A 112 3.98 9.02 18.75
N SER A 113 4.59 9.91 18.01
CA SER A 113 4.02 10.58 16.85
C SER A 113 5.10 10.99 15.86
N VAL A 114 4.72 11.17 14.60
CA VAL A 114 5.54 11.83 13.59
C VAL A 114 5.33 13.33 13.74
N THR A 115 6.36 14.05 14.21
CA THR A 115 6.29 15.49 14.50
C THR A 115 6.73 16.35 13.32
N ARG A 116 6.33 17.62 13.32
CA ARG A 116 6.81 18.64 12.35
C ARG A 116 8.33 18.72 12.30
N GLN A 117 8.98 18.76 13.46
CA GLN A 117 10.43 18.84 13.53
C GLN A 117 11.08 17.66 12.82
N PHE A 118 10.61 16.44 13.13
CA PHE A 118 11.12 15.22 12.52
C PHE A 118 10.97 15.26 10.99
N VAL A 119 9.81 15.66 10.48
CA VAL A 119 9.54 15.78 9.02
C VAL A 119 10.42 16.83 8.38
N SER A 120 10.64 17.99 9.04
CA SER A 120 11.44 19.09 8.49
C SER A 120 12.90 18.68 8.21
N GLU A 121 13.45 17.80 9.02
CA GLU A 121 14.83 17.30 8.96
C GLU A 121 15.02 16.19 7.88
N GLN A 122 13.93 15.65 7.33
CA GLN A 122 14.02 14.55 6.35
C GLN A 122 14.31 15.07 4.93
N PRO A 123 15.09 14.30 4.12
CA PRO A 123 15.46 14.67 2.75
C PRO A 123 14.31 14.39 1.75
N ILE A 124 13.12 14.84 2.10
CA ILE A 124 11.90 14.69 1.28
C ILE A 124 11.96 15.68 0.12
N LEU A 125 11.67 15.19 -1.08
CA LEU A 125 11.60 15.97 -2.30
C LEU A 125 10.15 16.13 -2.76
N LYS A 126 9.94 17.14 -3.61
CA LYS A 126 8.63 17.34 -4.24
C LYS A 126 8.20 16.11 -5.06
N ASN A 127 6.94 15.74 -4.95
CA ASN A 127 6.30 14.57 -5.57
C ASN A 127 6.79 13.21 -5.04
N ASP A 128 7.51 13.17 -3.92
CA ASP A 128 7.82 11.91 -3.27
C ASP A 128 6.57 11.18 -2.75
N ILE A 129 6.67 9.85 -2.73
CA ILE A 129 5.85 8.96 -1.92
C ILE A 129 6.62 8.74 -0.63
N VAL A 130 6.07 9.15 0.51
CA VAL A 130 6.77 9.10 1.80
C VAL A 130 6.10 8.09 2.72
N PHE A 131 6.82 7.05 3.13
CA PHE A 131 6.32 6.07 4.08
C PHE A 131 7.08 6.16 5.40
N PHE A 132 6.35 6.23 6.51
CA PHE A 132 6.89 6.21 7.86
C PHE A 132 6.85 4.80 8.43
N LYS A 133 8.03 4.22 8.62
CA LYS A 133 8.22 3.01 9.39
C LYS A 133 8.38 3.39 10.84
N THR A 134 7.45 2.95 11.69
CA THR A 134 7.37 3.31 13.09
C THR A 134 7.44 2.08 14.01
N ALA A 135 7.31 2.28 15.31
CA ALA A 135 7.14 1.18 16.26
C ALA A 135 5.85 0.37 16.01
N ASN A 136 4.90 0.89 15.23
CA ASN A 136 3.68 0.19 14.84
C ASN A 136 3.94 -1.10 14.04
N SER A 137 5.06 -1.19 13.31
CA SER A 137 5.46 -2.41 12.62
C SER A 137 5.49 -3.65 13.53
N MET A 138 5.67 -3.46 14.84
CA MET A 138 5.59 -4.54 15.83
C MET A 138 4.15 -4.88 16.21
N LEU A 139 3.22 -3.94 16.01
CA LEU A 139 1.79 -4.12 16.31
C LEU A 139 1.09 -4.95 15.23
N SER A 140 1.55 -4.88 13.99
CA SER A 140 1.02 -5.67 12.87
C SER A 140 1.06 -7.19 13.10
N LYS A 141 1.91 -7.64 14.04
CA LYS A 141 2.02 -9.05 14.47
C LYS A 141 1.03 -9.42 15.57
N GLN A 142 0.30 -8.46 16.11
CA GLN A 142 -0.71 -8.69 17.14
C GLN A 142 -2.07 -8.87 16.47
N ASP A 143 -2.81 -9.89 16.89
CA ASP A 143 -4.16 -10.19 16.37
C ASP A 143 -5.23 -9.28 17.05
N LYS A 144 -4.83 -8.12 17.57
CA LYS A 144 -5.73 -7.22 18.33
C LYS A 144 -5.41 -5.76 18.05
N PHE A 145 -6.48 -4.99 17.89
CA PHE A 145 -6.40 -3.55 17.83
C PHE A 145 -5.79 -2.95 19.12
N THR A 146 -4.97 -1.92 18.95
CA THR A 146 -4.47 -1.09 20.07
C THR A 146 -4.68 0.39 19.76
N GLU A 147 -5.19 1.11 20.75
CA GLU A 147 -5.38 2.56 20.67
C GLU A 147 -4.06 3.35 20.74
N LYS A 148 -3.01 2.68 21.23
CA LYS A 148 -1.69 3.29 21.45
C LYS A 148 -0.77 2.95 20.30
N TYR A 149 -0.88 3.68 19.22
CA TYR A 149 -0.01 3.57 18.05
C TYR A 149 0.61 4.93 17.71
N VAL A 150 1.69 4.89 16.93
CA VAL A 150 2.34 6.10 16.40
C VAL A 150 1.46 6.66 15.28
N TYR A 151 1.14 7.93 15.34
CA TYR A 151 0.30 8.66 14.38
C TYR A 151 1.08 9.87 13.82
N ILE A 152 0.53 10.57 12.85
CA ILE A 152 1.09 11.80 12.29
C ILE A 152 0.42 13.00 12.97
N GLU A 153 1.22 13.96 13.46
CA GLU A 153 0.68 15.21 14.00
C GLU A 153 0.16 16.11 12.86
N LEU A 154 -0.87 16.90 13.12
CA LEU A 154 -1.46 17.78 12.12
C LEU A 154 -0.41 18.76 11.51
N ASP A 155 0.44 19.31 12.35
CA ASP A 155 1.49 20.21 11.90
C ASP A 155 2.61 19.50 11.11
N ALA A 156 2.81 18.20 11.34
CA ALA A 156 3.69 17.37 10.51
C ALA A 156 3.06 17.11 9.13
N ALA A 157 1.74 16.89 9.06
CA ALA A 157 1.01 16.80 7.79
C ALA A 157 1.13 18.12 7.00
N GLU A 158 0.97 19.28 7.65
CA GLU A 158 1.19 20.58 7.03
C GLU A 158 2.62 20.74 6.49
N GLU A 159 3.62 20.23 7.20
CA GLU A 159 5.01 20.28 6.74
C GLU A 159 5.24 19.37 5.52
N LEU A 160 4.62 18.18 5.48
CA LEU A 160 4.60 17.30 4.30
C LEU A 160 3.97 17.99 3.08
N LEU A 161 2.86 18.70 3.28
CA LEU A 161 2.22 19.50 2.23
C LEU A 161 3.16 20.59 1.69
N LYS A 162 3.87 21.31 2.56
CA LYS A 162 4.86 22.33 2.14
C LYS A 162 6.01 21.74 1.35
N LYS A 163 6.45 20.52 1.69
CA LYS A 163 7.48 19.79 0.94
C LYS A 163 6.94 19.27 -0.41
N GLY A 164 5.62 19.27 -0.61
CA GLY A 164 4.97 18.89 -1.86
C GLY A 164 4.98 17.40 -2.14
N VAL A 165 4.84 16.57 -1.12
CA VAL A 165 4.66 15.11 -1.27
C VAL A 165 3.36 14.81 -2.02
N LYS A 166 3.28 13.67 -2.70
CA LYS A 166 2.05 13.26 -3.39
C LYS A 166 1.29 12.13 -2.68
N ILE A 167 1.98 11.32 -1.90
CA ILE A 167 1.39 10.22 -1.13
C ILE A 167 2.14 10.11 0.19
N VAL A 168 1.40 9.87 1.28
CA VAL A 168 1.95 9.61 2.62
C VAL A 168 1.45 8.25 3.08
N GLY A 169 2.31 7.45 3.73
CA GLY A 169 1.88 6.17 4.28
C GLY A 169 2.46 5.88 5.66
N ILE A 170 1.76 5.00 6.39
CA ILE A 170 2.12 4.57 7.74
C ILE A 170 1.87 3.06 7.92
N ASP A 171 2.61 2.48 8.84
CA ASP A 171 2.56 1.05 9.17
C ASP A 171 1.52 0.70 10.25
N TYR A 172 0.38 1.39 10.24
CA TYR A 172 -0.81 1.07 11.05
C TYR A 172 -2.08 1.51 10.34
N ILE A 173 -3.23 1.24 10.98
CA ILE A 173 -4.56 1.36 10.40
C ILE A 173 -5.14 2.78 10.43
N SER A 174 -4.40 3.78 10.94
CA SER A 174 -4.76 5.19 10.81
C SER A 174 -3.54 6.10 10.91
N VAL A 175 -3.54 7.19 10.10
CA VAL A 175 -2.59 8.30 10.22
C VAL A 175 -2.99 9.27 11.32
N ASP A 176 -4.28 9.36 11.68
CA ASP A 176 -4.76 10.16 12.79
C ASP A 176 -4.62 9.42 14.12
N ARG A 177 -4.61 10.14 15.22
CA ARG A 177 -4.68 9.59 16.57
C ARG A 177 -6.04 8.91 16.79
N TYR A 178 -6.09 7.84 17.58
CA TYR A 178 -7.30 7.05 17.79
C TYR A 178 -8.52 7.86 18.27
N ASP A 179 -8.31 8.82 19.17
CA ASP A 179 -9.35 9.67 19.75
C ASP A 179 -9.61 10.97 18.95
N ALA A 180 -9.13 11.05 17.70
CA ALA A 180 -9.36 12.18 16.81
C ALA A 180 -10.72 12.06 16.12
N GLU A 181 -11.77 12.64 16.70
CA GLU A 181 -13.14 12.61 16.15
C GLU A 181 -13.23 13.29 14.76
N ASP A 182 -12.37 14.29 14.50
CA ASP A 182 -12.45 15.12 13.31
C ASP A 182 -11.59 14.65 12.13
N LEU A 183 -10.73 13.63 12.30
CA LEU A 183 -9.79 13.12 11.28
C LEU A 183 -9.01 14.26 10.58
N LEU A 184 -8.38 15.11 11.38
CA LEU A 184 -7.76 16.36 10.87
C LEU A 184 -6.57 16.10 9.96
N VAL A 185 -5.79 15.05 10.18
CA VAL A 185 -4.65 14.68 9.33
C VAL A 185 -5.15 14.17 7.98
N HIS A 186 -6.16 13.26 7.97
CA HIS A 186 -6.81 12.84 6.73
C HIS A 186 -7.34 14.04 5.96
N LYS A 187 -8.13 14.90 6.61
CA LYS A 187 -8.71 16.09 5.94
C LYS A 187 -7.62 17.02 5.41
N SER A 188 -6.55 17.24 6.16
CA SER A 188 -5.45 18.11 5.73
C SER A 188 -4.76 17.55 4.48
N LEU A 189 -4.41 16.27 4.47
CA LEU A 189 -3.71 15.65 3.34
C LEU A 189 -4.65 15.50 2.13
N LEU A 190 -5.81 14.88 2.31
CA LEU A 190 -6.73 14.53 1.23
C LEU A 190 -7.37 15.76 0.57
N SER A 191 -7.63 16.86 1.31
CA SER A 191 -8.11 18.11 0.71
C SER A 191 -7.08 18.80 -0.19
N ASN A 192 -5.79 18.46 -0.03
CA ASN A 192 -4.70 18.89 -0.88
C ASN A 192 -4.27 17.84 -1.89
N GLU A 193 -5.11 16.83 -2.13
CA GLU A 193 -4.88 15.72 -3.09
C GLU A 193 -3.63 14.88 -2.78
N VAL A 194 -3.14 14.91 -1.56
CA VAL A 194 -2.13 13.99 -1.06
C VAL A 194 -2.84 12.74 -0.57
N LEU A 195 -2.66 11.61 -1.28
CA LEU A 195 -3.28 10.34 -0.92
C LEU A 195 -2.62 9.73 0.31
N ILE A 196 -3.35 8.88 1.01
CA ILE A 196 -2.87 8.20 2.20
C ILE A 196 -2.80 6.71 1.94
N VAL A 197 -1.77 6.05 2.46
CA VAL A 197 -1.64 4.58 2.44
C VAL A 197 -1.47 4.09 3.87
N GLU A 198 -2.41 3.28 4.33
CA GLU A 198 -2.43 2.75 5.68
C GLU A 198 -2.23 1.24 5.71
N GLY A 199 -1.98 0.69 6.88
CA GLY A 199 -1.78 -0.74 7.05
C GLY A 199 -0.56 -1.31 6.34
N LEU A 200 0.50 -0.52 6.12
CA LEU A 200 1.73 -0.98 5.49
C LEU A 200 2.47 -2.00 6.38
N GLU A 201 3.05 -3.03 5.76
CA GLU A 201 3.96 -3.99 6.39
C GLU A 201 5.41 -3.55 6.15
N LEU A 202 5.98 -2.78 7.08
CA LEU A 202 7.30 -2.17 6.91
C LEU A 202 8.43 -2.86 7.69
N ASN A 203 8.19 -4.01 8.35
CA ASN A 203 9.23 -4.68 9.15
C ASN A 203 10.52 -4.92 8.36
N ASN A 204 10.40 -5.40 7.11
CA ASN A 204 11.53 -5.72 6.23
C ASN A 204 11.72 -4.68 5.12
N ALA A 205 11.07 -3.50 5.23
CA ALA A 205 11.17 -2.45 4.23
C ALA A 205 12.60 -1.88 4.17
N PRO A 206 13.11 -1.53 2.97
CA PRO A 206 14.37 -0.83 2.82
C PRO A 206 14.22 0.61 3.32
N ILE A 207 15.12 1.06 4.19
CA ILE A 207 15.13 2.46 4.62
C ILE A 207 15.88 3.30 3.59
N GLY A 208 15.32 4.45 3.23
CA GLY A 208 15.90 5.38 2.26
C GLY A 208 15.12 5.45 0.95
N ARG A 209 15.81 5.88 -0.11
CA ARG A 209 15.24 6.08 -1.44
C ARG A 209 14.99 4.76 -2.16
N CYS A 210 13.83 4.66 -2.82
CA CYS A 210 13.43 3.51 -3.64
C CYS A 210 12.38 3.96 -4.67
N GLU A 211 12.01 3.07 -5.59
CA GLU A 211 10.78 3.22 -6.37
C GLU A 211 9.63 2.54 -5.62
N ILE A 212 8.49 3.21 -5.48
CA ILE A 212 7.28 2.68 -4.84
C ILE A 212 6.17 2.51 -5.88
N TYR A 213 5.46 1.39 -5.78
CA TYR A 213 4.32 1.02 -6.62
C TYR A 213 3.16 0.65 -5.71
N ILE A 214 2.05 1.37 -5.83
CA ILE A 214 0.80 1.15 -5.09
C ILE A 214 -0.24 0.70 -6.11
N MET A 215 -0.74 -0.52 -5.98
CA MET A 215 -1.64 -1.15 -6.94
C MET A 215 -2.96 -1.53 -6.26
N PRO A 216 -3.91 -0.58 -6.14
CA PRO A 216 -5.23 -0.85 -5.60
C PRO A 216 -6.06 -1.73 -6.55
N LEU A 217 -7.09 -2.36 -6.02
CA LEU A 217 -8.10 -3.01 -6.83
C LEU A 217 -8.72 -1.99 -7.80
N ASN A 218 -8.94 -2.40 -9.05
CA ASN A 218 -9.56 -1.54 -10.06
C ASN A 218 -11.10 -1.54 -9.91
N ILE A 219 -11.58 -0.91 -8.84
CA ILE A 219 -13.00 -0.73 -8.57
C ILE A 219 -13.30 0.78 -8.65
N PRO A 220 -14.20 1.21 -9.54
CA PRO A 220 -14.46 2.64 -9.74
C PRO A 220 -15.28 3.25 -8.61
N LYS A 221 -15.11 4.57 -8.42
CA LYS A 221 -15.90 5.41 -7.49
C LYS A 221 -15.80 5.02 -6.02
N MET A 222 -14.67 4.46 -5.62
CA MET A 222 -14.40 4.10 -4.22
C MET A 222 -13.63 5.22 -3.53
N ASP A 223 -13.90 5.37 -2.25
CA ASP A 223 -13.24 6.29 -1.32
C ASP A 223 -11.95 5.71 -0.72
N GLY A 224 -11.82 4.40 -0.71
CA GLY A 224 -10.63 3.64 -0.33
C GLY A 224 -10.60 2.27 -0.98
N LEU A 225 -9.43 1.69 -1.16
CA LEU A 225 -9.28 0.35 -1.77
C LEU A 225 -8.06 -0.39 -1.22
N PRO A 226 -8.20 -1.68 -0.89
CA PRO A 226 -7.05 -2.55 -0.64
C PRO A 226 -6.07 -2.52 -1.82
N ALA A 227 -4.78 -2.47 -1.49
CA ALA A 227 -3.73 -2.33 -2.49
C ALA A 227 -2.57 -3.29 -2.22
N ARG A 228 -1.95 -3.82 -3.30
CA ARG A 228 -0.61 -4.38 -3.20
C ARG A 228 0.40 -3.25 -3.32
N VAL A 229 1.28 -3.13 -2.32
CA VAL A 229 2.31 -2.10 -2.26
C VAL A 229 3.69 -2.75 -2.27
N VAL A 230 4.55 -2.31 -3.17
CA VAL A 230 5.93 -2.82 -3.27
C VAL A 230 6.93 -1.68 -3.38
N ALA A 231 8.14 -1.91 -2.84
CA ALA A 231 9.30 -1.06 -3.09
C ALA A 231 10.34 -1.80 -3.94
N LYS A 232 10.96 -1.09 -4.87
CA LYS A 232 12.02 -1.59 -5.74
C LYS A 232 13.30 -0.78 -5.52
N LEU A 233 14.42 -1.48 -5.30
CA LEU A 233 15.80 -0.96 -5.23
C LEU A 233 16.61 -1.43 -6.42
#